data_553a2b24ff5cdd29dc39ec716bf22eee
#
_entry.id   553a2b24ff5cdd29dc39ec716bf22eee
#
_cell.length_a   1.000
_cell.length_b   1.000
_cell.length_c   1.000
_cell.angle_alpha   90.00
_cell.angle_beta   90.00
_cell.angle_gamma   90.00
#
_symmetry.space_group_name_H-M   'P 1'
#
loop_
_entity.id
_entity.type
_entity.pdbx_description
1 polymer ?
#
loop_
_entity_poly.entity_id
_entity_poly.type
_entity_poly.pdbx_seq_one_letter_code
_entity_poly.pdbx_strand_id
1 'polypeptide(L)'
;NMYQAYRSMYEAFGIKNINAILPPPQQPIPMDPSLEHILAISGKPFQAYPGQDHKAHIDAHLSFMSISMVQNNPMAMMGLQKNILEHISLMAQEQVQIEFMEEMKELQMLQQQLAPMMQNPMMMQQNPMAMQGQQRVQQITTAIEARKAVLIAEMTMDYAKEEDKISSEVGG
;
A
#
# COMPACT_ATOMS: atom_id res chain seq x y z
N ASN A 1 7.81 10.99 13.92
CA ASN A 1 8.72 9.85 13.69
C ASN A 1 9.77 9.86 14.81
N MET A 2 9.82 8.77 15.61
CA MET A 2 10.73 8.64 16.77
C MET A 2 12.21 8.84 16.40
N TYR A 3 12.63 8.33 15.25
CA TYR A 3 13.99 8.52 14.75
C TYR A 3 14.39 10.01 14.62
N GLN A 4 13.52 10.82 14.02
CA GLN A 4 13.76 12.26 13.88
C GLN A 4 13.80 12.98 15.22
N ALA A 5 12.96 12.58 16.17
CA ALA A 5 12.97 13.14 17.51
C ALA A 5 14.28 12.85 18.26
N TYR A 6 14.75 11.61 18.22
CA TYR A 6 16.06 11.25 18.79
C TYR A 6 17.22 11.94 18.08
N ARG A 7 17.16 12.02 16.75
CA ARG A 7 18.19 12.73 15.98
C ARG A 7 18.29 14.20 16.39
N SER A 8 17.16 14.91 16.46
CA SER A 8 17.11 16.31 16.88
C SER A 8 17.65 16.50 18.31
N MET A 9 17.36 15.56 19.20
CA MET A 9 17.87 15.58 20.55
C MET A 9 19.40 15.44 20.59
N TYR A 10 19.99 14.51 19.83
CA TYR A 10 21.43 14.35 19.74
C TYR A 10 22.12 15.56 19.08
N GLU A 11 21.49 16.17 18.07
CA GLU A 11 21.95 17.41 17.46
C GLU A 11 21.98 18.56 18.46
N ALA A 12 20.93 18.69 19.29
CA ALA A 12 20.86 19.70 20.34
C ALA A 12 21.93 19.53 21.42
N PHE A 13 22.36 18.30 21.70
CA PHE A 13 23.48 18.00 22.60
C PHE A 13 24.88 18.15 21.96
N GLY A 14 24.95 18.57 20.69
CA GLY A 14 26.23 18.80 20.00
C GLY A 14 27.00 17.51 19.70
N ILE A 15 26.33 16.36 19.64
CA ILE A 15 26.97 15.08 19.38
C ILE A 15 27.40 15.04 17.90
N LYS A 16 28.70 14.87 17.70
CA LYS A 16 29.28 14.65 16.39
C LYS A 16 29.15 13.17 16.01
N ASN A 17 28.89 12.90 14.74
CA ASN A 17 28.77 11.54 14.21
C ASN A 17 27.48 10.79 14.68
N ILE A 18 26.37 11.48 14.64
CA ILE A 18 25.05 10.94 15.04
C ILE A 18 24.71 9.64 14.29
N ASN A 19 25.09 9.53 13.02
CA ASN A 19 24.79 8.34 12.18
C ASN A 19 25.49 7.06 12.67
N ALA A 20 26.57 7.17 13.48
CA ALA A 20 27.21 6.01 14.09
C ALA A 20 26.48 5.53 15.34
N ILE A 21 25.79 6.45 16.04
CA ILE A 21 25.06 6.17 17.28
C ILE A 21 23.61 5.83 16.98
N LEU A 22 23.03 6.57 16.05
CA LEU A 22 21.64 6.42 15.57
C LEU A 22 21.68 6.26 14.04
N PRO A 23 21.94 5.05 13.54
CA PRO A 23 21.94 4.81 12.10
C PRO A 23 20.55 5.13 11.52
N PRO A 24 20.48 5.75 10.32
CA PRO A 24 19.20 6.02 9.69
C PRO A 24 18.42 4.71 9.54
N PRO A 25 17.09 4.75 9.69
CA PRO A 25 16.25 3.58 9.44
C PRO A 25 16.57 3.07 8.04
N GLN A 26 16.94 1.81 7.94
CA GLN A 26 17.09 1.17 6.63
C GLN A 26 15.74 1.24 5.93
N GLN A 27 15.72 1.83 4.74
CA GLN A 27 14.51 1.75 3.93
C GLN A 27 14.27 0.28 3.61
N PRO A 28 13.06 -0.23 3.85
CA PRO A 28 12.73 -1.59 3.49
C PRO A 28 12.95 -1.77 1.99
N ILE A 29 13.68 -2.81 1.61
CA ILE A 29 14.01 -3.09 0.20
C ILE A 29 12.99 -4.11 -0.30
N PRO A 30 12.39 -3.91 -1.50
CA PRO A 30 11.57 -4.93 -2.15
C PRO A 30 12.36 -6.24 -2.26
N MET A 31 11.74 -7.35 -1.88
CA MET A 31 12.37 -8.66 -1.86
C MET A 31 11.78 -9.57 -2.94
N ASP A 32 12.55 -10.56 -3.34
CA ASP A 32 12.07 -11.68 -4.12
C ASP A 32 11.14 -12.57 -3.29
N PRO A 33 10.08 -13.17 -3.86
CA PRO A 33 9.15 -14.04 -3.14
C PRO A 33 9.83 -15.16 -2.35
N SER A 34 10.93 -15.70 -2.85
CA SER A 34 11.66 -16.76 -2.14
C SER A 34 12.27 -16.31 -0.81
N LEU A 35 12.74 -15.08 -0.73
CA LEU A 35 13.22 -14.48 0.53
C LEU A 35 12.06 -14.23 1.50
N GLU A 36 10.92 -13.78 0.99
CA GLU A 36 9.69 -13.60 1.78
C GLU A 36 9.19 -14.92 2.35
N HIS A 37 9.31 -16.03 1.60
CA HIS A 37 8.99 -17.37 2.10
C HIS A 37 9.87 -17.79 3.28
N ILE A 38 11.16 -17.48 3.25
CA ILE A 38 12.08 -17.74 4.38
C ILE A 38 11.65 -16.92 5.60
N LEU A 39 11.29 -15.66 5.41
CA LEU A 39 10.80 -14.80 6.49
C LEU A 39 9.48 -15.32 7.06
N ALA A 40 8.55 -15.74 6.19
CA ALA A 40 7.26 -16.32 6.61
C ALA A 40 7.45 -17.55 7.51
N ILE A 41 8.28 -18.52 7.10
CA ILE A 41 8.57 -19.71 7.92
C ILE A 41 9.22 -19.32 9.25
N SER A 42 10.08 -18.32 9.24
CA SER A 42 10.80 -17.83 10.43
C SER A 42 9.92 -16.94 11.33
N GLY A 43 8.68 -16.67 10.97
CA GLY A 43 7.78 -15.77 11.70
C GLY A 43 8.24 -14.30 11.69
N LYS A 44 9.08 -13.90 10.73
CA LYS A 44 9.56 -12.53 10.58
C LYS A 44 8.64 -11.73 9.67
N PRO A 45 8.48 -10.42 9.94
CA PRO A 45 7.66 -9.56 9.11
C PRO A 45 8.28 -9.31 7.73
N PHE A 46 7.44 -9.24 6.72
CA PHE A 46 7.73 -8.81 5.36
C PHE A 46 6.51 -8.08 4.81
N GLN A 47 6.67 -7.32 3.74
CA GLN A 47 5.59 -6.48 3.20
C GLN A 47 5.75 -6.28 1.70
N ALA A 48 4.65 -5.99 1.02
CA ALA A 48 4.62 -5.63 -0.39
C ALA A 48 5.03 -4.16 -0.63
N TYR A 49 5.59 -3.88 -1.80
CA TYR A 49 6.03 -2.55 -2.21
C TYR A 49 5.45 -2.17 -3.56
N PRO A 50 5.16 -0.87 -3.80
CA PRO A 50 4.76 -0.38 -5.11
C PRO A 50 5.79 -0.74 -6.20
N GLY A 51 5.29 -1.06 -7.39
CA GLY A 51 6.14 -1.38 -8.55
C GLY A 51 6.71 -2.79 -8.58
N GLN A 52 6.38 -3.65 -7.61
CA GLN A 52 6.68 -5.08 -7.69
C GLN A 52 5.75 -5.77 -8.72
N ASP A 53 6.17 -6.92 -9.23
CA ASP A 53 5.26 -7.79 -9.97
C ASP A 53 4.31 -8.48 -9.00
N HIS A 54 3.23 -7.77 -8.65
CA HIS A 54 2.27 -8.21 -7.65
C HIS A 54 1.64 -9.56 -7.99
N LYS A 55 1.33 -9.78 -9.28
CA LYS A 55 0.75 -11.05 -9.71
C LYS A 55 1.73 -12.20 -9.52
N ALA A 56 2.98 -12.04 -9.90
CA ALA A 56 4.01 -13.06 -9.72
C ALA A 56 4.25 -13.38 -8.23
N HIS A 57 4.23 -12.38 -7.35
CA HIS A 57 4.32 -12.60 -5.90
C HIS A 57 3.12 -13.39 -5.37
N ILE A 58 1.90 -13.01 -5.73
CA ILE A 58 0.68 -13.73 -5.33
C ILE A 58 0.73 -15.19 -5.79
N ASP A 59 1.06 -15.45 -7.05
CA ASP A 59 1.15 -16.79 -7.61
C ASP A 59 2.23 -17.63 -6.90
N ALA A 60 3.38 -17.03 -6.59
CA ALA A 60 4.45 -17.69 -5.84
C ALA A 60 4.04 -18.02 -4.40
N HIS A 61 3.36 -17.08 -3.72
CA HIS A 61 2.87 -17.31 -2.36
C HIS A 61 1.80 -18.39 -2.32
N LEU A 62 0.83 -18.39 -3.24
CA LEU A 62 -0.18 -19.43 -3.37
C LEU A 62 0.46 -20.82 -3.58
N SER A 63 1.44 -20.91 -4.48
CA SER A 63 2.18 -22.15 -4.70
C SER A 63 2.93 -22.62 -3.46
N PHE A 64 3.51 -21.71 -2.70
CA PHE A 64 4.21 -22.02 -1.45
C PHE A 64 3.24 -22.45 -0.34
N MET A 65 2.08 -21.81 -0.25
CA MET A 65 1.01 -22.16 0.69
C MET A 65 0.40 -23.55 0.42
N SER A 66 0.55 -24.10 -0.79
CA SER A 66 0.09 -25.46 -1.11
C SER A 66 0.95 -26.58 -0.49
N ILE A 67 2.14 -26.24 0.03
CA ILE A 67 3.05 -27.21 0.65
C ILE A 67 2.55 -27.56 2.06
N SER A 68 2.37 -28.86 2.34
CA SER A 68 1.83 -29.33 3.64
C SER A 68 2.59 -28.80 4.86
N MET A 69 3.90 -28.64 4.76
CA MET A 69 4.73 -28.07 5.83
C MET A 69 4.34 -26.61 6.13
N VAL A 70 4.01 -25.84 5.10
CA VAL A 70 3.59 -24.43 5.22
C VAL A 70 2.18 -24.34 5.78
N GLN A 71 1.26 -25.18 5.28
CA GLN A 71 -0.13 -25.26 5.77
C GLN A 71 -0.20 -25.60 7.27
N ASN A 72 0.71 -26.41 7.75
CA ASN A 72 0.81 -26.78 9.17
C ASN A 72 1.55 -25.71 10.01
N ASN A 73 1.94 -24.59 9.43
CA ASN A 73 2.56 -23.45 10.12
C ASN A 73 1.62 -22.24 10.09
N PRO A 74 0.79 -22.04 11.15
CA PRO A 74 -0.19 -20.95 11.16
C PRO A 74 0.42 -19.55 11.02
N MET A 75 1.65 -19.34 11.53
CA MET A 75 2.32 -18.06 11.43
C MET A 75 2.77 -17.76 10.00
N ALA A 76 3.30 -18.76 9.29
CA ALA A 76 3.66 -18.65 7.90
C ALA A 76 2.42 -18.36 7.03
N MET A 77 1.35 -19.13 7.23
CA MET A 77 0.08 -18.95 6.52
C MET A 77 -0.47 -17.55 6.71
N MET A 78 -0.54 -17.06 7.95
CA MET A 78 -1.04 -15.73 8.26
C MET A 78 -0.17 -14.62 7.63
N GLY A 79 1.16 -14.77 7.67
CA GLY A 79 2.09 -13.83 7.06
C GLY A 79 1.93 -13.74 5.54
N LEU A 80 1.81 -14.90 4.87
CA LEU A 80 1.62 -14.98 3.42
C LEU A 80 0.25 -14.43 2.99
N GLN A 81 -0.83 -14.78 3.69
CA GLN A 81 -2.17 -14.24 3.43
C GLN A 81 -2.21 -12.72 3.55
N LYS A 82 -1.61 -12.19 4.62
CA LYS A 82 -1.49 -10.73 4.80
C LYS A 82 -0.74 -10.07 3.65
N ASN A 83 0.40 -10.63 3.25
CA ASN A 83 1.22 -10.08 2.17
C ASN A 83 0.50 -10.14 0.82
N ILE A 84 -0.23 -11.21 0.52
CA ILE A 84 -1.08 -11.29 -0.67
C ILE A 84 -2.12 -10.17 -0.70
N LEU A 85 -2.79 -9.87 0.43
CA LEU A 85 -3.74 -8.75 0.51
C LEU A 85 -3.06 -7.38 0.32
N GLU A 86 -1.83 -7.23 0.79
CA GLU A 86 -1.02 -6.03 0.51
C GLU A 86 -0.72 -5.88 -0.99
N HIS A 87 -0.31 -6.96 -1.66
CA HIS A 87 -0.11 -6.98 -3.10
C HIS A 87 -1.40 -6.65 -3.88
N ILE A 88 -2.53 -7.21 -3.49
CA ILE A 88 -3.84 -6.90 -4.08
C ILE A 88 -4.17 -5.41 -3.94
N SER A 89 -3.96 -4.84 -2.77
CA SER A 89 -4.22 -3.41 -2.52
C SER A 89 -3.34 -2.50 -3.39
N LEU A 90 -2.05 -2.83 -3.53
CA LEU A 90 -1.13 -2.07 -4.38
C LEU A 90 -1.46 -2.23 -5.87
N MET A 91 -1.76 -3.43 -6.33
CA MET A 91 -2.16 -3.71 -7.71
C MET A 91 -3.44 -2.94 -8.08
N ALA A 92 -4.43 -2.92 -7.20
CA ALA A 92 -5.65 -2.13 -7.40
C ALA A 92 -5.35 -0.62 -7.45
N GLN A 93 -4.45 -0.14 -6.60
CA GLN A 93 -4.03 1.26 -6.60
C GLN A 93 -3.31 1.65 -7.88
N GLU A 94 -2.39 0.82 -8.36
CA GLU A 94 -1.66 1.04 -9.61
C GLU A 94 -2.59 1.02 -10.82
N GLN A 95 -3.56 0.10 -10.85
CA GLN A 95 -4.56 0.03 -11.90
C GLN A 95 -5.45 1.30 -11.92
N VAL A 96 -5.91 1.75 -10.77
CA VAL A 96 -6.71 2.99 -10.67
C VAL A 96 -5.89 4.21 -11.11
N GLN A 97 -4.60 4.27 -10.81
CA GLN A 97 -3.73 5.36 -11.29
C GLN A 97 -3.66 5.41 -12.81
N ILE A 98 -3.69 4.25 -13.47
CA ILE A 98 -3.71 4.17 -14.94
C ILE A 98 -5.09 4.57 -15.47
N GLU A 99 -6.17 4.00 -14.92
CA GLU A 99 -7.55 4.24 -15.35
C GLU A 99 -7.97 5.72 -15.21
N PHE A 100 -7.53 6.39 -14.14
CA PHE A 100 -7.90 7.77 -13.78
C PHE A 100 -6.77 8.78 -13.97
N MET A 101 -5.82 8.50 -14.86
CA MET A 101 -4.64 9.36 -15.05
C MET A 101 -5.00 10.80 -15.41
N GLU A 102 -5.99 11.01 -16.27
CA GLU A 102 -6.43 12.35 -16.66
C GLU A 102 -7.17 13.08 -15.53
N GLU A 103 -8.04 12.37 -14.81
CA GLU A 103 -8.73 12.92 -13.65
C GLU A 103 -7.78 13.24 -12.51
N MET A 104 -6.70 12.48 -12.34
CA MET A 104 -5.64 12.80 -11.36
C MET A 104 -4.88 14.07 -11.74
N LYS A 105 -4.63 14.32 -13.02
CA LYS A 105 -4.06 15.59 -13.49
C LYS A 105 -5.02 16.75 -13.24
N GLU A 106 -6.30 16.56 -13.56
CA GLU A 106 -7.34 17.55 -13.27
C GLU A 106 -7.40 17.86 -11.77
N LEU A 107 -7.38 16.82 -10.93
CA LEU A 107 -7.38 16.94 -9.46
C LEU A 107 -6.19 17.80 -8.98
N GLN A 108 -5.00 17.54 -9.50
CA GLN A 108 -3.79 18.28 -9.13
C GLN A 108 -3.89 19.76 -9.52
N MET A 109 -4.40 20.06 -10.72
CA MET A 109 -4.63 21.44 -11.15
C MET A 109 -5.66 22.16 -10.27
N LEU A 110 -6.79 21.50 -9.98
CA LEU A 110 -7.83 22.06 -9.13
C LEU A 110 -7.32 22.31 -7.71
N GLN A 111 -6.56 21.40 -7.14
CA GLN A 111 -5.95 21.57 -5.81
C GLN A 111 -4.99 22.75 -5.78
N GLN A 112 -4.17 22.94 -6.82
CA GLN A 112 -3.28 24.10 -6.92
C GLN A 112 -4.04 25.41 -7.04
N GLN A 113 -5.14 25.44 -7.79
CA GLN A 113 -5.99 26.63 -7.93
C GLN A 113 -6.75 26.97 -6.65
N LEU A 114 -7.19 25.96 -5.90
CA LEU A 114 -7.98 26.13 -4.68
C LEU A 114 -7.10 26.41 -3.44
N ALA A 115 -5.85 25.97 -3.43
CA ALA A 115 -4.96 26.09 -2.27
C ALA A 115 -4.87 27.53 -1.69
N PRO A 116 -4.73 28.61 -2.49
CA PRO A 116 -4.72 29.97 -1.95
C PRO A 116 -6.06 30.39 -1.33
N MET A 117 -7.18 29.86 -1.84
CA MET A 117 -8.53 30.21 -1.38
C MET A 117 -8.90 29.44 -0.10
N MET A 118 -8.32 28.28 0.14
CA MET A 118 -8.53 27.49 1.36
C MET A 118 -8.01 28.18 2.63
N GLN A 119 -7.06 29.10 2.48
CA GLN A 119 -6.55 29.91 3.60
C GLN A 119 -7.51 31.00 4.04
N ASN A 120 -8.52 31.34 3.22
CA ASN A 120 -9.51 32.33 3.54
C ASN A 120 -10.94 31.81 3.27
N PRO A 121 -11.64 31.29 4.30
CA PRO A 121 -12.98 30.69 4.16
C PRO A 121 -14.02 31.64 3.55
N MET A 122 -13.89 32.98 3.77
CA MET A 122 -14.81 33.94 3.19
C MET A 122 -14.66 34.08 1.67
N MET A 123 -13.43 33.95 1.14
CA MET A 123 -13.20 33.93 -0.30
C MET A 123 -13.77 32.69 -0.98
N MET A 124 -13.74 31.55 -0.30
CA MET A 124 -14.33 30.31 -0.81
C MET A 124 -15.86 30.41 -0.94
N GLN A 125 -16.55 30.96 0.06
CA GLN A 125 -18.01 31.08 0.05
C GLN A 125 -18.54 32.09 -0.97
N GLN A 126 -17.76 33.12 -1.30
CA GLN A 126 -18.15 34.19 -2.22
C GLN A 126 -17.77 33.91 -3.69
N ASN A 127 -17.00 32.86 -3.95
CA ASN A 127 -16.55 32.51 -5.30
C ASN A 127 -17.26 31.25 -5.82
N PRO A 128 -18.24 31.37 -6.74
CA PRO A 128 -18.93 30.21 -7.30
C PRO A 128 -18.01 29.21 -8.00
N MET A 129 -16.92 29.68 -8.63
CA MET A 129 -15.93 28.82 -9.29
C MET A 129 -15.14 27.98 -8.28
N ALA A 130 -14.83 28.55 -7.09
CA ALA A 130 -14.16 27.82 -6.03
C ALA A 130 -15.05 26.69 -5.49
N MET A 131 -16.35 26.95 -5.33
CA MET A 131 -17.32 25.94 -4.90
C MET A 131 -17.47 24.81 -5.94
N GLN A 132 -17.54 25.14 -7.23
CA GLN A 132 -17.58 24.15 -8.31
C GLN A 132 -16.28 23.30 -8.35
N GLY A 133 -15.13 23.96 -8.21
CA GLY A 133 -13.84 23.26 -8.14
C GLY A 133 -13.77 22.28 -6.98
N GLN A 134 -14.26 22.68 -5.81
CA GLN A 134 -14.29 21.80 -4.63
C GLN A 134 -15.24 20.60 -4.81
N GLN A 135 -16.42 20.83 -5.42
CA GLN A 135 -17.35 19.75 -5.77
C GLN A 135 -16.70 18.77 -6.77
N ARG A 136 -15.99 19.30 -7.77
CA ARG A 136 -15.30 18.46 -8.76
C ARG A 136 -14.19 17.62 -8.13
N VAL A 137 -13.38 18.20 -7.24
CA VAL A 137 -12.38 17.48 -6.44
C VAL A 137 -13.02 16.33 -5.68
N GLN A 138 -14.15 16.57 -5.02
CA GLN A 138 -14.85 15.55 -4.26
C GLN A 138 -15.40 14.43 -5.18
N GLN A 139 -15.97 14.78 -6.33
CA GLN A 139 -16.47 13.80 -7.30
C GLN A 139 -15.36 12.88 -7.81
N ILE A 140 -14.23 13.44 -8.23
CA ILE A 140 -13.09 12.67 -8.72
C ILE A 140 -12.55 11.75 -7.60
N THR A 141 -12.33 12.28 -6.41
CA THR A 141 -11.81 11.52 -5.27
C THR A 141 -12.74 10.37 -4.93
N THR A 142 -14.05 10.61 -4.86
CA THR A 142 -15.05 9.57 -4.58
C THR A 142 -15.08 8.49 -5.66
N ALA A 143 -14.97 8.86 -6.94
CA ALA A 143 -14.95 7.91 -8.05
C ALA A 143 -13.70 7.01 -8.00
N ILE A 144 -12.53 7.58 -7.72
CA ILE A 144 -11.25 6.87 -7.54
C ILE A 144 -11.34 5.87 -6.39
N GLU A 145 -11.81 6.31 -5.22
CA GLU A 145 -11.94 5.43 -4.05
C GLU A 145 -12.96 4.31 -4.27
N ALA A 146 -14.11 4.61 -4.90
CA ALA A 146 -15.11 3.61 -5.24
C ALA A 146 -14.55 2.55 -6.20
N ARG A 147 -13.83 2.96 -7.25
CA ARG A 147 -13.22 2.04 -8.21
C ARG A 147 -12.15 1.16 -7.55
N LYS A 148 -11.31 1.76 -6.72
CA LYS A 148 -10.29 1.03 -5.95
C LYS A 148 -10.92 -0.04 -5.06
N ALA A 149 -12.00 0.29 -4.35
CA ALA A 149 -12.72 -0.66 -3.50
C ALA A 149 -13.29 -1.83 -4.30
N VAL A 150 -13.86 -1.58 -5.48
CA VAL A 150 -14.38 -2.62 -6.39
C VAL A 150 -13.25 -3.54 -6.85
N LEU A 151 -12.13 -2.99 -7.29
CA LEU A 151 -10.97 -3.78 -7.75
C LEU A 151 -10.41 -4.66 -6.62
N ILE A 152 -10.25 -4.11 -5.42
CA ILE A 152 -9.79 -4.89 -4.26
C ILE A 152 -10.75 -6.05 -3.97
N ALA A 153 -12.07 -5.79 -4.01
CA ALA A 153 -13.06 -6.84 -3.76
C ALA A 153 -13.02 -7.94 -4.83
N GLU A 154 -12.96 -7.58 -6.11
CA GLU A 154 -12.86 -8.55 -7.22
C GLU A 154 -11.59 -9.40 -7.11
N MET A 155 -10.42 -8.78 -6.94
CA MET A 155 -9.14 -9.47 -6.81
C MET A 155 -9.07 -10.36 -5.57
N THR A 156 -9.66 -9.90 -4.46
CA THR A 156 -9.72 -10.69 -3.20
C THR A 156 -10.62 -11.91 -3.35
N MET A 157 -11.72 -11.77 -4.07
CA MET A 157 -12.60 -12.91 -4.37
C MET A 157 -11.92 -13.95 -5.26
N ASP A 158 -11.16 -13.50 -6.26
CA ASP A 158 -10.41 -14.40 -7.14
C ASP A 158 -9.28 -15.12 -6.38
N TYR A 159 -8.57 -14.40 -5.52
CA TYR A 159 -7.61 -15.00 -4.61
C TYR A 159 -8.24 -16.05 -3.69
N ALA A 160 -9.37 -15.76 -3.08
CA ALA A 160 -10.06 -16.70 -2.18
C ALA A 160 -10.46 -18.00 -2.90
N LYS A 161 -10.90 -17.91 -4.17
CA LYS A 161 -11.21 -19.09 -4.98
C LYS A 161 -9.97 -19.96 -5.24
N GLU A 162 -8.81 -19.33 -5.50
CA GLU A 162 -7.57 -20.09 -5.72
C GLU A 162 -7.07 -20.73 -4.41
N GLU A 163 -7.17 -20.03 -3.29
CA GLU A 163 -6.82 -20.57 -1.98
C GLU A 163 -7.71 -21.76 -1.61
N ASP A 164 -9.00 -21.70 -1.86
CA ASP A 164 -9.95 -22.81 -1.62
C ASP A 164 -9.62 -24.05 -2.46
N LYS A 165 -9.21 -23.87 -3.73
CA LYS A 165 -8.76 -24.99 -4.58
C LYS A 165 -7.54 -25.69 -3.96
N ILE A 166 -6.54 -24.91 -3.56
CA ILE A 166 -5.32 -25.43 -2.95
C ILE A 166 -5.64 -26.22 -1.68
N SER A 167 -6.54 -25.71 -0.83
CA SER A 167 -6.96 -26.37 0.39
C SER A 167 -7.74 -27.67 0.14
N SER A 168 -8.52 -27.75 -0.95
CA SER A 168 -9.30 -28.94 -1.31
C SER A 168 -8.46 -30.05 -1.94
N GLU A 169 -7.39 -29.71 -2.67
CA GLU A 169 -6.48 -30.69 -3.28
C GLU A 169 -5.60 -31.44 -2.27
N VAL A 170 -5.36 -30.84 -1.09
CA VAL A 170 -4.53 -31.43 -0.02
C VAL A 170 -5.35 -32.29 0.94
N GLY A 171 -6.68 -32.16 0.97
CA GLY A 171 -7.60 -32.93 1.81
C GLY A 171 -8.12 -34.23 1.19
N GLY A 172 -7.60 -34.62 -0.01
CA GLY A 172 -8.02 -35.82 -0.75
C GLY A 172 -7.05 -36.99 -0.61
#